data_f313111536701be416ad7b777e761479
#
_entry.id   f313111536701be416ad7b777e761479
#
_cell.length_a   1.000
_cell.length_b   1.000
_cell.length_c   1.000
_cell.angle_alpha   90.00
_cell.angle_beta   90.00
_cell.angle_gamma   90.00
#
_symmetry.space_group_name_H-M   'P 1'
#
loop_
_entity.id
_entity.type
_entity.pdbx_description
1 polymer ?
#
loop_
_entity_poly.entity_id
_entity_poly.type
_entity_poly.pdbx_seq_one_letter_code
_entity_poly.pdbx_strand_id
1 'polypeptide(L)'
;MINTKRGQVGKPRVTVKAEFAATQPIKLPEYIGAADYMQLLDDVLIDTGQRPIYTDKIAKTRANYDPDLYPDVDWVDAVSKDHASNQRVTVDISGGTEILRYSFVAAVYNERGILERDKKREWDPSIKLQRYNVRSNVDLKLSPTTQLRFNIGGYLQDRNSTTQSVSEIFNRAFRSVPFQFPAQYSTGQIAGTEESNVWAMATQMGYQRTSASKIETLFSLEQDLKFITPGLKVKGVFSFDRYSTGTVKRSTKPDIYNAASGRTEEGELMLTKKENGSNTLGHESTGTYGTKSLYMEATLSYDHTFAEKHAVSGMLLFNRRHFDKGEKLPYRTQGMAGRASYTYSGKYIGEFNFGYNGSENFAKGKRYGFFPSGAIGWIVSEESFMQPFRRTISKLKLRASYGQTGNATLNGRRFAYLSTINDSWDDLKQYNWGTESGYNRNGMAEGEFAVPNLTWEVVNKANVGLELGLFNGMVDLQFDLFDERRHNIFMPRESIPITAGFIKQPWDNYGKMKNQGAEVTLNINKQFNKNLFVSLMGTLTYAHNEITEKDEPAAVVGTKRAETGYPTGQNRGYIAERLFTNDDFADVAAGTLKEGIPAQTFTAKLRPGDIKYVDVNQDGKID
;
A
#
# COMPACT_ATOMS: atom_id res chain seq x y z
N MET A 1 7.25 -17.30 2.37
CA MET A 1 8.07 -17.74 1.21
C MET A 1 7.14 -18.34 0.18
N ILE A 2 7.20 -17.91 -1.07
CA ILE A 2 6.36 -18.46 -2.15
C ILE A 2 7.17 -19.50 -2.89
N ASN A 3 6.68 -20.76 -2.87
CA ASN A 3 7.26 -21.85 -3.66
C ASN A 3 6.49 -21.98 -4.97
N THR A 4 7.19 -21.92 -6.08
CA THR A 4 6.60 -22.14 -7.41
C THR A 4 6.48 -23.63 -7.70
N LYS A 5 5.46 -24.02 -8.47
CA LYS A 5 5.23 -25.40 -8.90
C LYS A 5 6.45 -25.95 -9.63
N ARG A 6 6.81 -27.17 -9.33
CA ARG A 6 7.94 -27.90 -9.95
C ARG A 6 7.44 -29.12 -10.70
N GLY A 7 8.23 -29.56 -11.66
CA GLY A 7 7.97 -30.81 -12.38
C GLY A 7 8.04 -32.05 -11.47
N GLN A 8 7.28 -33.06 -11.81
CA GLN A 8 7.28 -34.36 -11.14
C GLN A 8 7.75 -35.43 -12.13
N VAL A 9 8.27 -36.52 -11.60
CA VAL A 9 8.62 -37.69 -12.46
C VAL A 9 7.33 -38.26 -13.04
N GLY A 10 7.32 -38.45 -14.37
CA GLY A 10 6.16 -38.95 -15.07
C GLY A 10 6.04 -38.37 -16.49
N LYS A 11 5.03 -38.86 -17.23
CA LYS A 11 4.70 -38.35 -18.55
C LYS A 11 4.37 -36.85 -18.51
N PRO A 12 4.66 -36.12 -19.59
CA PRO A 12 4.25 -34.73 -19.72
C PRO A 12 2.74 -34.54 -19.46
N ARG A 13 2.41 -33.65 -18.55
CA ARG A 13 1.03 -33.24 -18.28
C ARG A 13 0.82 -31.82 -18.78
N VAL A 14 -0.13 -31.65 -19.68
CA VAL A 14 -0.56 -30.34 -20.18
C VAL A 14 -1.88 -29.99 -19.54
N THR A 15 -1.97 -28.78 -18.96
CA THR A 15 -3.21 -28.24 -18.39
C THR A 15 -3.46 -26.88 -19.02
N VAL A 16 -4.63 -26.70 -19.62
CA VAL A 16 -5.08 -25.41 -20.14
C VAL A 16 -6.22 -24.93 -19.25
N LYS A 17 -6.11 -23.69 -18.77
CA LYS A 17 -7.14 -23.03 -17.96
C LYS A 17 -7.51 -21.72 -18.63
N ALA A 18 -8.80 -21.56 -18.94
CA ALA A 18 -9.37 -20.31 -19.40
C ALA A 18 -10.30 -19.76 -18.33
N GLU A 19 -10.15 -18.48 -18.03
CA GLU A 19 -10.91 -17.75 -16.99
C GLU A 19 -11.48 -16.49 -17.64
N PHE A 20 -12.74 -16.22 -17.38
CA PHE A 20 -13.41 -15.00 -17.73
C PHE A 20 -14.07 -14.44 -16.46
N ALA A 21 -13.94 -13.15 -16.21
CA ALA A 21 -14.61 -12.49 -15.12
C ALA A 21 -15.23 -11.17 -15.59
N ALA A 22 -16.46 -10.95 -15.20
CA ALA A 22 -17.09 -9.64 -15.18
C ALA A 22 -16.85 -9.02 -13.80
N THR A 23 -16.45 -7.76 -13.77
CA THR A 23 -16.21 -7.01 -12.55
C THR A 23 -17.10 -5.78 -12.52
N GLN A 24 -17.56 -5.40 -11.35
CA GLN A 24 -18.36 -4.19 -11.13
C GLN A 24 -17.88 -3.49 -9.86
N PRO A 25 -18.08 -2.17 -9.74
CA PRO A 25 -17.82 -1.46 -8.48
C PRO A 25 -18.67 -2.08 -7.36
N ILE A 26 -18.07 -2.31 -6.20
CA ILE A 26 -18.80 -2.85 -5.03
C ILE A 26 -19.76 -1.80 -4.49
N LYS A 27 -19.36 -0.53 -4.51
CA LYS A 27 -20.15 0.61 -4.05
C LYS A 27 -19.68 1.87 -4.75
N LEU A 28 -20.61 2.61 -5.31
CA LEU A 28 -20.44 4.00 -5.74
C LEU A 28 -21.30 4.88 -4.84
N PRO A 29 -20.90 6.13 -4.56
CA PRO A 29 -21.76 7.06 -3.84
C PRO A 29 -22.96 7.43 -4.71
N GLU A 30 -24.13 7.55 -4.08
CA GLU A 30 -25.34 8.06 -4.70
C GLU A 30 -25.44 9.55 -4.42
N TYR A 31 -25.76 10.34 -5.44
CA TYR A 31 -25.90 11.78 -5.35
C TYR A 31 -27.33 12.20 -5.62
N ILE A 32 -27.75 13.30 -4.99
CA ILE A 32 -29.03 13.94 -5.28
C ILE A 32 -28.97 14.59 -6.67
N GLY A 33 -30.09 14.60 -7.38
CA GLY A 33 -30.21 15.24 -8.68
C GLY A 33 -30.05 16.77 -8.62
N ALA A 34 -29.88 17.37 -9.80
CA ALA A 34 -29.66 18.80 -9.94
C ALA A 34 -30.76 19.66 -9.32
N ALA A 35 -32.02 19.27 -9.49
CA ALA A 35 -33.17 20.03 -8.96
C ALA A 35 -33.18 20.06 -7.44
N ASP A 36 -32.92 18.92 -6.79
CA ASP A 36 -32.90 18.85 -5.32
C ASP A 36 -31.66 19.52 -4.75
N TYR A 37 -30.51 19.44 -5.45
CA TYR A 37 -29.31 20.19 -5.07
C TYR A 37 -29.56 21.71 -5.12
N MET A 38 -30.19 22.22 -6.19
CA MET A 38 -30.55 23.65 -6.30
C MET A 38 -31.58 24.07 -5.23
N GLN A 39 -32.52 23.17 -4.88
CA GLN A 39 -33.47 23.42 -3.80
C GLN A 39 -32.76 23.63 -2.48
N LEU A 40 -31.80 22.75 -2.11
CA LEU A 40 -30.99 22.92 -0.90
C LEU A 40 -30.19 24.24 -0.90
N LEU A 41 -29.70 24.67 -2.06
CA LEU A 41 -29.01 25.97 -2.17
C LEU A 41 -29.98 27.15 -1.94
N ASP A 42 -31.19 27.09 -2.52
CA ASP A 42 -32.22 28.12 -2.30
C ASP A 42 -32.66 28.16 -0.82
N ASP A 43 -32.81 26.99 -0.17
CA ASP A 43 -33.14 26.90 1.26
C ASP A 43 -32.05 27.58 2.12
N VAL A 44 -30.76 27.35 1.83
CA VAL A 44 -29.64 28.04 2.50
C VAL A 44 -29.68 29.56 2.27
N LEU A 45 -30.02 30.00 1.06
CA LEU A 45 -30.17 31.43 0.77
C LEU A 45 -31.29 32.05 1.61
N ILE A 46 -32.44 31.39 1.69
CA ILE A 46 -33.58 31.82 2.50
C ILE A 46 -33.21 31.91 3.98
N ASP A 47 -32.56 30.87 4.51
CA ASP A 47 -32.09 30.80 5.90
C ASP A 47 -31.08 31.93 6.24
N THR A 48 -30.34 32.38 5.24
CA THR A 48 -29.41 33.52 5.40
C THR A 48 -30.02 34.87 5.09
N GLY A 49 -31.36 34.94 4.89
CA GLY A 49 -32.11 36.18 4.62
C GLY A 49 -31.95 36.70 3.19
N GLN A 50 -31.49 35.83 2.26
CA GLN A 50 -31.37 36.16 0.85
C GLN A 50 -32.58 35.61 0.08
N ARG A 51 -32.75 36.08 -1.15
CA ARG A 51 -33.80 35.59 -2.05
C ARG A 51 -33.35 34.30 -2.76
N PRO A 52 -34.23 33.30 -2.97
CA PRO A 52 -33.92 32.16 -3.80
C PRO A 52 -33.63 32.60 -5.24
N ILE A 53 -32.68 31.96 -5.89
CA ILE A 53 -32.21 32.29 -7.26
C ILE A 53 -32.40 31.16 -8.25
N TYR A 54 -32.74 29.95 -7.81
CA TYR A 54 -32.85 28.76 -8.67
C TYR A 54 -34.28 28.33 -8.97
N THR A 55 -35.30 28.98 -8.43
CA THR A 55 -36.72 28.54 -8.51
C THR A 55 -37.19 28.19 -9.95
N ASP A 56 -36.90 29.08 -10.94
CA ASP A 56 -37.23 28.83 -12.36
C ASP A 56 -36.43 27.67 -12.93
N LYS A 57 -35.15 27.61 -12.63
CA LYS A 57 -34.22 26.57 -13.08
C LYS A 57 -34.62 25.19 -12.53
N ILE A 58 -35.01 25.11 -11.26
CA ILE A 58 -35.53 23.89 -10.61
C ILE A 58 -36.73 23.34 -11.38
N ALA A 59 -37.73 24.19 -11.69
CA ALA A 59 -38.93 23.79 -12.40
C ALA A 59 -38.62 23.22 -13.79
N LYS A 60 -37.73 23.89 -14.54
CA LYS A 60 -37.32 23.47 -15.89
C LYS A 60 -36.46 22.20 -15.87
N THR A 61 -35.57 22.04 -14.90
CA THR A 61 -34.78 20.81 -14.73
C THR A 61 -35.69 19.61 -14.39
N ARG A 62 -36.66 19.76 -13.45
CA ARG A 62 -37.61 18.71 -13.12
C ARG A 62 -38.52 18.33 -14.31
N ALA A 63 -38.84 19.31 -15.16
CA ALA A 63 -39.60 19.08 -16.37
C ALA A 63 -38.79 18.49 -17.54
N ASN A 64 -37.46 18.35 -17.37
CA ASN A 64 -36.54 17.98 -18.45
C ASN A 64 -36.76 18.82 -19.74
N TYR A 65 -36.96 20.14 -19.53
CA TYR A 65 -37.38 21.05 -20.59
C TYR A 65 -36.35 21.18 -21.71
N ASP A 66 -35.07 21.39 -21.35
CA ASP A 66 -33.95 21.46 -22.28
C ASP A 66 -32.67 21.00 -21.52
N PRO A 67 -32.24 19.74 -21.73
CA PRO A 67 -31.05 19.20 -21.03
C PRO A 67 -29.75 19.92 -21.30
N ASP A 68 -29.62 20.65 -22.42
CA ASP A 68 -28.45 21.45 -22.72
C ASP A 68 -28.40 22.73 -21.84
N LEU A 69 -29.54 23.33 -21.54
CA LEU A 69 -29.66 24.55 -20.73
C LEU A 69 -29.95 24.28 -19.25
N TYR A 70 -30.64 23.20 -18.95
CA TYR A 70 -31.07 22.79 -17.60
C TYR A 70 -30.63 21.36 -17.30
N PRO A 71 -29.29 21.10 -17.29
CA PRO A 71 -28.76 19.76 -17.13
C PRO A 71 -29.01 19.20 -15.75
N ASP A 72 -29.11 17.87 -15.69
CA ASP A 72 -29.06 17.04 -14.48
C ASP A 72 -28.05 15.92 -14.74
N VAL A 73 -26.81 16.12 -14.29
CA VAL A 73 -25.69 15.24 -14.63
C VAL A 73 -25.27 14.43 -13.42
N ASP A 74 -25.45 13.13 -13.48
CA ASP A 74 -24.67 12.22 -12.65
C ASP A 74 -23.26 12.09 -13.28
N TRP A 75 -22.28 12.76 -12.66
CA TRP A 75 -20.91 12.77 -13.17
C TRP A 75 -20.21 11.42 -13.05
N VAL A 76 -20.63 10.57 -12.11
CA VAL A 76 -20.08 9.23 -11.95
C VAL A 76 -20.57 8.34 -13.08
N ASP A 77 -21.87 8.33 -13.33
CA ASP A 77 -22.50 7.57 -14.42
C ASP A 77 -22.00 8.04 -15.80
N ALA A 78 -21.86 9.35 -15.99
CA ALA A 78 -21.39 9.93 -17.24
C ALA A 78 -20.00 9.42 -17.66
N VAL A 79 -19.10 9.03 -16.73
CA VAL A 79 -17.73 8.62 -17.02
C VAL A 79 -17.44 7.16 -16.74
N SER A 80 -18.37 6.42 -16.16
CA SER A 80 -18.15 5.02 -15.79
C SER A 80 -19.19 4.07 -16.37
N LYS A 81 -18.76 2.85 -16.62
CA LYS A 81 -19.62 1.71 -17.00
C LYS A 81 -19.95 0.91 -15.76
N ASP A 82 -21.10 0.28 -15.76
CA ASP A 82 -21.50 -0.66 -14.70
C ASP A 82 -20.57 -1.85 -14.58
N HIS A 83 -20.01 -2.29 -15.71
CA HIS A 83 -19.23 -3.52 -15.79
C HIS A 83 -17.91 -3.33 -16.55
N ALA A 84 -16.89 -4.00 -16.06
CA ALA A 84 -15.63 -4.23 -16.73
C ALA A 84 -15.43 -5.74 -16.92
N SER A 85 -14.38 -6.13 -17.65
CA SER A 85 -14.09 -7.54 -17.88
C SER A 85 -12.62 -7.85 -17.84
N ASN A 86 -12.29 -9.04 -17.39
CA ASN A 86 -10.94 -9.59 -17.57
C ASN A 86 -10.99 -11.03 -18.08
N GLN A 87 -9.93 -11.41 -18.75
CA GLN A 87 -9.77 -12.74 -19.35
C GLN A 87 -8.35 -13.22 -19.10
N ARG A 88 -8.22 -14.49 -18.72
CA ARG A 88 -6.93 -15.13 -18.55
C ARG A 88 -6.93 -16.51 -19.20
N VAL A 89 -5.92 -16.77 -20.00
CA VAL A 89 -5.63 -18.11 -20.50
C VAL A 89 -4.26 -18.51 -19.98
N THR A 90 -4.19 -19.66 -19.34
CA THR A 90 -2.94 -20.22 -18.79
C THR A 90 -2.72 -21.60 -19.36
N VAL A 91 -1.51 -21.85 -19.83
CA VAL A 91 -1.02 -23.16 -20.26
C VAL A 91 0.08 -23.59 -19.31
N ASP A 92 -0.06 -24.73 -18.68
CA ASP A 92 0.91 -25.34 -17.76
C ASP A 92 1.35 -26.68 -18.37
N ILE A 93 2.65 -26.86 -18.57
CA ILE A 93 3.26 -28.08 -19.05
C ILE A 93 4.27 -28.52 -18.00
N SER A 94 4.06 -29.70 -17.42
CA SER A 94 4.97 -30.22 -16.39
C SER A 94 5.20 -31.72 -16.57
N GLY A 95 6.40 -32.18 -16.25
CA GLY A 95 6.76 -33.56 -16.34
C GLY A 95 8.24 -33.79 -15.98
N GLY A 96 8.75 -34.99 -16.28
CA GLY A 96 10.16 -35.25 -16.10
C GLY A 96 10.51 -36.69 -15.86
N THR A 97 11.80 -36.94 -15.79
CA THR A 97 12.45 -38.18 -15.43
C THR A 97 13.10 -38.08 -14.06
N GLU A 98 13.78 -39.15 -13.63
CA GLU A 98 14.61 -39.10 -12.40
C GLU A 98 15.75 -38.08 -12.50
N ILE A 99 16.22 -37.77 -13.73
CA ILE A 99 17.35 -36.87 -13.96
C ILE A 99 16.88 -35.44 -14.20
N LEU A 100 15.83 -35.25 -15.01
CA LEU A 100 15.34 -33.93 -15.42
C LEU A 100 13.85 -33.79 -15.07
N ARG A 101 13.50 -32.76 -14.31
CA ARG A 101 12.11 -32.37 -14.06
C ARG A 101 11.91 -30.94 -14.52
N TYR A 102 10.77 -30.66 -15.12
CA TYR A 102 10.46 -29.35 -15.64
C TYR A 102 9.00 -28.96 -15.40
N SER A 103 8.80 -27.68 -15.26
CA SER A 103 7.48 -27.03 -15.26
C SER A 103 7.58 -25.75 -16.08
N PHE A 104 6.74 -25.61 -17.09
CA PHE A 104 6.63 -24.43 -17.93
C PHE A 104 5.21 -23.89 -17.85
N VAL A 105 5.06 -22.60 -17.58
CA VAL A 105 3.78 -21.92 -17.50
C VAL A 105 3.83 -20.69 -18.41
N ALA A 106 2.86 -20.59 -19.31
CA ALA A 106 2.60 -19.39 -20.09
C ALA A 106 1.18 -18.90 -19.83
N ALA A 107 1.01 -17.61 -19.66
CA ALA A 107 -0.31 -17.02 -19.46
C ALA A 107 -0.46 -15.69 -20.19
N VAL A 108 -1.63 -15.49 -20.78
CA VAL A 108 -2.08 -14.23 -21.36
C VAL A 108 -3.21 -13.70 -20.51
N TYR A 109 -3.10 -12.44 -20.12
CA TYR A 109 -4.12 -11.73 -19.33
C TYR A 109 -4.51 -10.45 -20.05
N ASN A 110 -5.81 -10.26 -20.25
CA ASN A 110 -6.39 -9.04 -20.80
C ASN A 110 -7.42 -8.49 -19.82
N GLU A 111 -7.38 -7.19 -19.58
CA GLU A 111 -8.31 -6.48 -18.71
C GLU A 111 -8.79 -5.20 -19.39
N ARG A 112 -10.08 -4.88 -19.19
CA ARG A 112 -10.68 -3.61 -19.57
C ARG A 112 -11.22 -2.93 -18.33
N GLY A 113 -10.99 -1.61 -18.20
CA GLY A 113 -11.50 -0.81 -17.09
C GLY A 113 -12.90 -0.27 -17.33
N ILE A 114 -13.46 0.33 -16.26
CA ILE A 114 -14.84 0.84 -16.22
C ILE A 114 -15.00 2.23 -16.85
N LEU A 115 -13.93 2.99 -17.13
CA LEU A 115 -14.09 4.33 -17.69
C LEU A 115 -14.72 4.28 -19.09
N GLU A 116 -15.62 5.22 -19.34
CA GLU A 116 -16.22 5.46 -20.64
C GLU A 116 -15.20 6.01 -21.66
N ARG A 117 -15.56 5.95 -22.92
CA ARG A 117 -14.81 6.56 -24.03
C ARG A 117 -15.75 7.27 -25.00
N ASP A 118 -15.27 8.33 -25.61
CA ASP A 118 -15.96 8.92 -26.75
C ASP A 118 -15.68 8.09 -28.02
N LYS A 119 -16.73 7.48 -28.56
CA LYS A 119 -16.63 6.65 -29.79
C LYS A 119 -16.37 7.47 -31.07
N LYS A 120 -16.55 8.78 -31.00
CA LYS A 120 -16.31 9.71 -32.13
C LYS A 120 -14.83 10.07 -32.28
N ARG A 121 -13.99 9.80 -31.25
CA ARG A 121 -12.55 10.05 -31.30
C ARG A 121 -11.82 8.90 -31.98
N GLU A 122 -10.82 9.26 -32.81
CA GLU A 122 -9.94 8.29 -33.48
C GLU A 122 -9.02 7.52 -32.51
N TRP A 123 -8.80 8.06 -31.33
CA TRP A 123 -7.99 7.46 -30.27
C TRP A 123 -8.84 6.99 -29.10
N ASP A 124 -8.32 6.05 -28.34
CA ASP A 124 -9.05 5.38 -27.25
C ASP A 124 -8.30 5.56 -25.92
N PRO A 125 -8.82 6.38 -24.97
CA PRO A 125 -8.23 6.57 -23.66
C PRO A 125 -8.65 5.48 -22.66
N SER A 126 -9.53 4.55 -23.04
CA SER A 126 -10.05 3.54 -22.10
C SER A 126 -8.94 2.70 -21.51
N ILE A 127 -9.13 2.29 -20.26
CA ILE A 127 -8.16 1.46 -19.56
C ILE A 127 -8.16 0.07 -20.17
N LYS A 128 -7.00 -0.34 -20.67
CA LYS A 128 -6.73 -1.68 -21.18
C LYS A 128 -5.40 -2.16 -20.65
N LEU A 129 -5.35 -3.38 -20.16
CA LEU A 129 -4.13 -4.04 -19.73
C LEU A 129 -3.99 -5.36 -20.49
N GLN A 130 -2.84 -5.53 -21.15
CA GLN A 130 -2.43 -6.82 -21.74
C GLN A 130 -1.13 -7.25 -21.07
N ARG A 131 -1.09 -8.49 -20.60
CA ARG A 131 0.09 -9.03 -19.93
C ARG A 131 0.36 -10.46 -20.37
N TYR A 132 1.57 -10.70 -20.79
CA TYR A 132 2.11 -12.00 -21.18
C TYR A 132 3.09 -12.46 -20.13
N ASN A 133 2.80 -13.57 -19.45
CA ASN A 133 3.65 -14.12 -18.41
C ASN A 133 4.26 -15.44 -18.91
N VAL A 134 5.52 -15.64 -18.63
CA VAL A 134 6.22 -16.92 -18.88
C VAL A 134 7.01 -17.27 -17.64
N ARG A 135 6.98 -18.55 -17.26
CA ARG A 135 7.81 -19.09 -16.19
C ARG A 135 8.23 -20.51 -16.53
N SER A 136 9.51 -20.79 -16.35
CA SER A 136 10.08 -22.13 -16.49
C SER A 136 10.89 -22.48 -15.24
N ASN A 137 10.64 -23.64 -14.68
CA ASN A 137 11.41 -24.23 -13.58
C ASN A 137 11.98 -25.56 -14.06
N VAL A 138 13.29 -25.72 -13.98
CA VAL A 138 14.01 -26.91 -14.37
C VAL A 138 14.87 -27.39 -13.21
N ASP A 139 14.70 -28.63 -12.82
CA ASP A 139 15.53 -29.33 -11.84
C ASP A 139 16.31 -30.44 -12.56
N LEU A 140 17.63 -30.40 -12.48
CA LEU A 140 18.53 -31.36 -13.14
C LEU A 140 19.43 -32.00 -12.09
N LYS A 141 19.41 -33.33 -12.00
CA LYS A 141 20.37 -34.13 -11.25
C LYS A 141 21.62 -34.35 -12.09
N LEU A 142 22.69 -33.63 -11.79
CA LEU A 142 23.99 -33.80 -12.47
C LEU A 142 24.69 -35.07 -12.01
N SER A 143 24.48 -35.46 -10.76
CA SER A 143 24.95 -36.69 -10.16
C SER A 143 23.99 -37.17 -9.06
N PRO A 144 24.17 -38.36 -8.46
CA PRO A 144 23.37 -38.77 -7.29
C PRO A 144 23.45 -37.83 -6.09
N THR A 145 24.47 -36.95 -6.05
CA THR A 145 24.73 -36.02 -4.95
C THR A 145 24.66 -34.55 -5.35
N THR A 146 24.53 -34.26 -6.66
CA THR A 146 24.57 -32.89 -7.19
C THR A 146 23.27 -32.55 -7.91
N GLN A 147 22.59 -31.49 -7.46
CA GLN A 147 21.37 -30.99 -8.10
C GLN A 147 21.55 -29.54 -8.56
N LEU A 148 21.27 -29.27 -9.82
CA LEU A 148 21.16 -27.94 -10.40
C LEU A 148 19.67 -27.58 -10.53
N ARG A 149 19.31 -26.36 -10.13
CA ARG A 149 17.98 -25.78 -10.34
C ARG A 149 18.12 -24.49 -11.13
N PHE A 150 17.34 -24.37 -12.16
CA PHE A 150 17.25 -23.20 -12.99
C PHE A 150 15.82 -22.73 -13.08
N ASN A 151 15.54 -21.51 -12.64
CA ASN A 151 14.25 -20.88 -12.76
C ASN A 151 14.41 -19.60 -13.56
N ILE A 152 13.59 -19.44 -14.59
CA ILE A 152 13.45 -18.19 -15.33
C ILE A 152 11.98 -17.84 -15.43
N GLY A 153 11.66 -16.60 -15.23
CA GLY A 153 10.31 -16.10 -15.37
C GLY A 153 10.29 -14.63 -15.70
N GLY A 154 9.14 -14.15 -16.09
CA GLY A 154 8.97 -12.74 -16.37
C GLY A 154 7.65 -12.44 -17.03
N TYR A 155 7.51 -11.18 -17.39
CA TYR A 155 6.34 -10.72 -18.14
C TYR A 155 6.66 -9.54 -19.05
N LEU A 156 5.85 -9.42 -20.08
CA LEU A 156 5.66 -8.21 -20.87
C LEU A 156 4.27 -7.69 -20.59
N GLN A 157 4.12 -6.39 -20.38
CA GLN A 157 2.85 -5.76 -20.06
C GLN A 157 2.72 -4.44 -20.80
N ASP A 158 1.58 -4.25 -21.45
CA ASP A 158 1.16 -2.99 -22.03
C ASP A 158 -0.13 -2.53 -21.34
N ARG A 159 -0.11 -1.29 -20.87
CA ARG A 159 -1.26 -0.63 -20.26
C ARG A 159 -1.57 0.65 -21.00
N ASN A 160 -2.79 0.76 -21.48
CA ASN A 160 -3.38 1.99 -21.97
C ASN A 160 -4.24 2.63 -20.87
N SER A 161 -4.24 3.94 -20.75
CA SER A 161 -5.08 4.67 -19.80
C SER A 161 -5.28 6.12 -20.26
N THR A 162 -6.19 6.82 -19.56
CA THR A 162 -6.37 8.27 -19.68
C THR A 162 -5.09 9.04 -19.31
N THR A 163 -4.95 10.26 -19.79
CA THR A 163 -3.84 11.17 -19.44
C THR A 163 -3.91 11.64 -17.99
N GLN A 164 -5.12 11.72 -17.43
CA GLN A 164 -5.38 11.99 -16.02
C GLN A 164 -5.48 10.66 -15.25
N SER A 165 -5.17 10.69 -13.95
CA SER A 165 -5.33 9.48 -13.14
C SER A 165 -6.82 9.15 -12.92
N VAL A 166 -7.13 7.85 -12.80
CA VAL A 166 -8.50 7.39 -12.50
C VAL A 166 -9.00 8.00 -11.20
N SER A 167 -8.14 8.08 -10.18
CA SER A 167 -8.48 8.71 -8.90
C SER A 167 -8.84 10.19 -9.06
N GLU A 168 -8.14 10.92 -9.92
CA GLU A 168 -8.44 12.33 -10.17
C GLU A 168 -9.79 12.50 -10.87
N ILE A 169 -10.07 11.68 -11.89
CA ILE A 169 -11.35 11.69 -12.60
C ILE A 169 -12.50 11.45 -11.62
N PHE A 170 -12.43 10.40 -10.79
CA PHE A 170 -13.48 10.11 -9.80
C PHE A 170 -13.55 11.16 -8.67
N ASN A 171 -12.42 11.65 -8.16
CA ASN A 171 -12.42 12.74 -7.19
C ASN A 171 -13.10 14.00 -7.73
N ARG A 172 -12.92 14.29 -9.01
CA ARG A 172 -13.60 15.40 -9.67
C ARG A 172 -15.08 15.09 -9.86
N ALA A 173 -15.46 13.88 -10.32
CA ALA A 173 -16.85 13.46 -10.44
C ALA A 173 -17.62 13.61 -9.12
N PHE A 174 -16.99 13.21 -8.00
CA PHE A 174 -17.60 13.29 -6.66
C PHE A 174 -17.79 14.71 -6.13
N ARG A 175 -17.15 15.72 -6.75
CA ARG A 175 -17.23 17.13 -6.33
C ARG A 175 -17.90 18.04 -7.35
N SER A 176 -18.22 17.51 -8.52
CA SER A 176 -18.79 18.33 -9.59
C SER A 176 -20.28 18.57 -9.38
N VAL A 177 -20.69 19.80 -9.64
CA VAL A 177 -22.07 20.26 -9.48
C VAL A 177 -22.93 19.72 -10.63
N PRO A 178 -24.09 19.10 -10.38
CA PRO A 178 -24.90 18.41 -11.39
C PRO A 178 -25.64 19.33 -12.37
N PHE A 179 -25.82 20.61 -12.06
CA PHE A 179 -26.71 21.53 -12.80
C PHE A 179 -25.96 22.63 -13.57
N GLN A 180 -24.63 22.62 -13.56
CA GLN A 180 -23.86 23.75 -14.10
C GLN A 180 -23.79 23.73 -15.64
N PHE A 181 -23.52 22.57 -16.21
CA PHE A 181 -23.46 22.29 -17.65
C PHE A 181 -23.55 20.77 -17.90
N PRO A 182 -23.99 20.33 -19.10
CA PRO A 182 -24.02 18.90 -19.42
C PRO A 182 -22.59 18.34 -19.57
N ALA A 183 -22.43 17.03 -19.49
CA ALA A 183 -21.17 16.35 -19.76
C ALA A 183 -20.66 16.67 -21.18
N GLN A 184 -21.56 16.69 -22.14
CA GLN A 184 -21.38 17.14 -23.50
C GLN A 184 -22.71 17.70 -24.01
N TYR A 185 -22.71 18.82 -24.73
CA TYR A 185 -23.89 19.33 -25.40
C TYR A 185 -24.38 18.38 -26.49
N SER A 186 -25.65 18.41 -26.80
CA SER A 186 -26.24 17.65 -27.91
C SER A 186 -25.52 17.90 -29.26
N THR A 187 -24.97 19.06 -29.44
CA THR A 187 -24.16 19.50 -30.60
C THR A 187 -22.70 19.09 -30.54
N GLY A 188 -22.26 18.46 -29.42
CA GLY A 188 -20.92 17.89 -29.28
C GLY A 188 -19.87 18.77 -28.61
N GLN A 189 -20.18 20.04 -28.33
CA GLN A 189 -19.27 20.95 -27.62
C GLN A 189 -19.20 20.61 -26.12
N ILE A 190 -18.16 21.09 -25.47
CA ILE A 190 -17.86 20.85 -24.07
C ILE A 190 -17.82 22.18 -23.32
N ALA A 191 -18.62 22.28 -22.25
CA ALA A 191 -18.62 23.46 -21.41
C ALA A 191 -17.77 23.28 -20.14
N GLY A 192 -17.40 24.41 -19.53
CA GLY A 192 -16.73 24.46 -18.25
C GLY A 192 -15.29 24.91 -18.32
N THR A 193 -14.37 24.15 -17.76
CA THR A 193 -12.92 24.27 -17.91
C THR A 193 -12.34 22.89 -18.21
N GLU A 194 -11.09 22.85 -18.67
CA GLU A 194 -10.37 21.59 -18.87
C GLU A 194 -10.40 20.70 -17.61
N GLU A 195 -10.33 21.31 -16.43
CA GLU A 195 -10.31 20.61 -15.14
C GLU A 195 -11.70 20.40 -14.51
N SER A 196 -12.75 21.08 -14.97
CA SER A 196 -14.08 20.99 -14.37
C SER A 196 -15.01 20.03 -15.08
N ASN A 197 -14.83 19.80 -16.37
CA ASN A 197 -15.64 18.84 -17.12
C ASN A 197 -15.06 17.42 -17.03
N VAL A 198 -15.67 16.58 -16.22
CA VAL A 198 -15.19 15.21 -15.95
C VAL A 198 -15.23 14.33 -17.18
N TRP A 199 -16.22 14.50 -18.05
CA TRP A 199 -16.29 13.80 -19.33
C TRP A 199 -15.09 14.16 -20.22
N ALA A 200 -14.72 15.44 -20.28
CA ALA A 200 -13.55 15.88 -21.03
C ALA A 200 -12.26 15.28 -20.46
N MET A 201 -12.11 15.25 -19.14
CA MET A 201 -10.97 14.62 -18.48
C MET A 201 -10.84 13.12 -18.81
N ALA A 202 -11.96 12.41 -18.85
CA ALA A 202 -11.97 10.97 -19.11
C ALA A 202 -11.77 10.63 -20.60
N THR A 203 -12.28 11.47 -21.51
CA THR A 203 -12.47 11.08 -22.92
C THR A 203 -11.80 11.99 -23.96
N GLN A 204 -11.48 13.25 -23.63
CA GLN A 204 -11.08 14.26 -24.61
C GLN A 204 -9.61 14.70 -24.53
N MET A 205 -8.86 14.30 -23.50
CA MET A 205 -7.51 14.81 -23.26
C MET A 205 -6.38 13.92 -23.79
N GLY A 206 -6.70 12.93 -24.61
CA GLY A 206 -5.71 12.00 -25.14
C GLY A 206 -5.56 10.73 -24.29
N TYR A 207 -4.43 10.06 -24.42
CA TYR A 207 -4.16 8.79 -23.74
C TYR A 207 -2.69 8.66 -23.38
N GLN A 208 -2.39 7.73 -22.47
CA GLN A 208 -1.03 7.32 -22.18
C GLN A 208 -0.89 5.80 -22.29
N ARG A 209 0.26 5.36 -22.83
CA ARG A 209 0.62 3.96 -22.93
C ARG A 209 1.87 3.69 -22.11
N THR A 210 1.77 2.78 -21.15
CA THR A 210 2.89 2.32 -20.34
C THR A 210 3.22 0.89 -20.72
N SER A 211 4.45 0.68 -21.20
CA SER A 211 5.00 -0.65 -21.44
C SER A 211 5.95 -1.01 -20.30
N ALA A 212 5.82 -2.22 -19.76
CA ALA A 212 6.67 -2.72 -18.69
C ALA A 212 7.13 -4.15 -18.99
N SER A 213 8.37 -4.45 -18.62
CA SER A 213 8.94 -5.79 -18.71
C SER A 213 9.66 -6.17 -17.42
N LYS A 214 9.57 -7.44 -17.05
CA LYS A 214 10.30 -8.00 -15.92
C LYS A 214 10.91 -9.33 -16.31
N ILE A 215 12.17 -9.54 -15.95
CA ILE A 215 12.87 -10.81 -16.06
C ILE A 215 13.36 -11.17 -14.66
N GLU A 216 13.11 -12.40 -14.24
CA GLU A 216 13.55 -12.98 -12.97
C GLU A 216 14.29 -14.27 -13.27
N THR A 217 15.49 -14.40 -12.74
CA THR A 217 16.29 -15.62 -12.92
C THR A 217 16.81 -16.11 -11.59
N LEU A 218 16.89 -17.41 -11.42
CA LEU A 218 17.52 -18.02 -10.27
C LEU A 218 18.24 -19.30 -10.71
N PHE A 219 19.53 -19.36 -10.37
CA PHE A 219 20.36 -20.55 -10.45
C PHE A 219 20.65 -21.03 -9.04
N SER A 220 20.52 -22.32 -8.79
CA SER A 220 20.89 -22.94 -7.52
C SER A 220 21.59 -24.25 -7.76
N LEU A 221 22.78 -24.39 -7.21
CA LEU A 221 23.55 -25.62 -7.18
C LEU A 221 23.58 -26.15 -5.76
N GLU A 222 23.14 -27.36 -5.55
CA GLU A 222 23.14 -28.07 -4.27
C GLU A 222 23.99 -29.33 -4.39
N GLN A 223 24.92 -29.51 -3.45
CA GLN A 223 25.80 -30.66 -3.34
C GLN A 223 25.57 -31.33 -1.99
N ASP A 224 25.17 -32.59 -2.01
CA ASP A 224 25.16 -33.46 -0.85
C ASP A 224 26.60 -33.92 -0.54
N LEU A 225 27.07 -33.63 0.67
CA LEU A 225 28.42 -33.92 1.14
C LEU A 225 28.44 -35.18 2.04
N LYS A 226 27.56 -36.15 1.76
CA LYS A 226 27.47 -37.41 2.53
C LYS A 226 28.78 -38.21 2.58
N PHE A 227 29.71 -37.92 1.70
CA PHE A 227 31.08 -38.50 1.70
C PHE A 227 31.94 -37.93 2.86
N ILE A 228 31.57 -36.75 3.42
CA ILE A 228 32.19 -36.19 4.61
C ILE A 228 31.42 -36.67 5.84
N THR A 229 30.11 -36.40 5.86
CA THR A 229 29.21 -36.87 6.91
C THR A 229 27.76 -36.90 6.41
N PRO A 230 26.97 -37.94 6.76
CA PRO A 230 25.56 -38.01 6.41
C PRO A 230 24.79 -36.78 6.88
N GLY A 231 23.95 -36.22 6.01
CA GLY A 231 23.12 -35.04 6.31
C GLY A 231 23.75 -33.68 6.04
N LEU A 232 25.04 -33.61 5.70
CA LEU A 232 25.73 -32.38 5.36
C LEU A 232 25.48 -32.02 3.88
N LYS A 233 25.06 -30.76 3.63
CA LYS A 233 24.85 -30.22 2.28
C LYS A 233 25.39 -28.80 2.15
N VAL A 234 25.85 -28.48 0.95
CA VAL A 234 26.19 -27.11 0.57
C VAL A 234 25.35 -26.69 -0.61
N LYS A 235 24.90 -25.44 -0.61
CA LYS A 235 24.06 -24.86 -1.66
C LYS A 235 24.55 -23.47 -2.00
N GLY A 236 24.71 -23.19 -3.30
CA GLY A 236 24.91 -21.86 -3.85
C GLY A 236 23.68 -21.39 -4.59
N VAL A 237 23.33 -20.13 -4.47
CA VAL A 237 22.25 -19.47 -5.22
C VAL A 237 22.77 -18.19 -5.85
N PHE A 238 22.42 -17.99 -7.11
CA PHE A 238 22.59 -16.74 -7.82
C PHE A 238 21.26 -16.33 -8.45
N SER A 239 20.85 -15.09 -8.25
CA SER A 239 19.64 -14.52 -8.86
C SER A 239 19.95 -13.18 -9.50
N PHE A 240 19.40 -12.99 -10.69
CA PHE A 240 19.43 -11.72 -11.41
C PHE A 240 18.02 -11.35 -11.82
N ASP A 241 17.56 -10.18 -11.38
CA ASP A 241 16.26 -9.64 -11.74
C ASP A 241 16.42 -8.28 -12.41
N ARG A 242 15.64 -8.04 -13.43
CA ARG A 242 15.56 -6.73 -14.09
C ARG A 242 14.10 -6.36 -14.33
N TYR A 243 13.74 -5.14 -14.00
CA TYR A 243 12.48 -4.51 -14.35
C TYR A 243 12.75 -3.27 -15.18
N SER A 244 11.96 -3.03 -16.21
CA SER A 244 12.02 -1.83 -17.02
C SER A 244 10.60 -1.38 -17.37
N THR A 245 10.35 -0.09 -17.35
CA THR A 245 9.09 0.50 -17.78
C THR A 245 9.33 1.83 -18.48
N GLY A 246 8.47 2.14 -19.43
CA GLY A 246 8.46 3.42 -20.11
C GLY A 246 7.03 3.84 -20.40
N THR A 247 6.75 5.13 -20.32
CA THR A 247 5.43 5.70 -20.59
C THR A 247 5.52 6.74 -21.70
N VAL A 248 4.63 6.62 -22.67
CA VAL A 248 4.41 7.62 -23.73
C VAL A 248 3.03 8.21 -23.50
N LYS A 249 2.96 9.51 -23.32
CA LYS A 249 1.74 10.29 -23.19
C LYS A 249 1.46 11.04 -24.49
N ARG A 250 0.24 10.92 -24.98
CA ARG A 250 -0.29 11.66 -26.11
C ARG A 250 -1.43 12.52 -25.62
N SER A 251 -1.18 13.80 -25.45
CA SER A 251 -2.15 14.73 -24.85
C SER A 251 -2.66 15.74 -25.86
N THR A 252 -3.90 16.15 -25.66
CA THR A 252 -4.54 17.24 -26.39
C THR A 252 -5.47 17.98 -25.43
N LYS A 253 -5.99 19.11 -25.86
CA LYS A 253 -7.00 19.89 -25.15
C LYS A 253 -8.24 20.03 -26.03
N PRO A 254 -9.45 19.80 -25.50
CA PRO A 254 -10.67 20.09 -26.24
C PRO A 254 -10.93 21.60 -26.30
N ASP A 255 -11.72 22.03 -27.29
CA ASP A 255 -12.34 23.36 -27.24
C ASP A 255 -13.31 23.43 -26.07
N ILE A 256 -13.21 24.48 -25.25
CA ILE A 256 -14.05 24.67 -24.07
C ILE A 256 -14.92 25.92 -24.27
N TYR A 257 -16.18 25.78 -23.89
CA TYR A 257 -17.20 26.80 -23.99
C TYR A 257 -17.70 27.21 -22.60
N ASN A 258 -18.20 28.41 -22.44
CA ASN A 258 -18.98 28.80 -21.27
C ASN A 258 -20.30 27.99 -21.26
N ALA A 259 -20.95 27.93 -20.10
CA ALA A 259 -22.30 27.37 -20.04
C ALA A 259 -23.21 28.10 -21.04
N ALA A 260 -24.06 27.31 -21.74
CA ALA A 260 -24.96 27.88 -22.73
C ALA A 260 -25.91 28.91 -22.07
N SER A 261 -26.08 30.08 -22.71
CA SER A 261 -26.91 31.16 -22.19
C SER A 261 -28.35 31.10 -22.69
N GLY A 262 -28.63 30.32 -23.71
CA GLY A 262 -29.97 30.16 -24.33
C GLY A 262 -29.89 29.51 -25.71
N ARG A 263 -30.99 29.64 -26.45
CA ARG A 263 -31.07 29.26 -27.86
C ARG A 263 -31.47 30.46 -28.69
N THR A 264 -31.01 30.50 -29.94
CA THR A 264 -31.50 31.48 -30.95
C THR A 264 -32.95 31.17 -31.32
N GLU A 265 -33.55 32.07 -32.12
CA GLU A 265 -34.90 31.86 -32.69
C GLU A 265 -34.97 30.59 -33.56
N GLU A 266 -33.86 30.22 -34.19
CA GLU A 266 -33.72 29.00 -35.00
C GLU A 266 -33.47 27.75 -34.18
N GLY A 267 -33.35 27.87 -32.83
CA GLY A 267 -33.12 26.76 -31.90
C GLY A 267 -31.66 26.37 -31.67
N GLU A 268 -30.71 27.13 -32.24
CA GLU A 268 -29.26 26.86 -32.03
C GLU A 268 -28.80 27.30 -30.64
N LEU A 269 -27.91 26.53 -30.01
CA LEU A 269 -27.33 26.88 -28.71
C LEU A 269 -26.44 28.12 -28.81
N MET A 270 -26.67 29.10 -27.95
CA MET A 270 -25.83 30.28 -27.81
C MET A 270 -24.61 29.95 -26.95
N LEU A 271 -23.51 29.60 -27.60
CA LEU A 271 -22.25 29.21 -26.98
C LEU A 271 -21.17 30.25 -27.18
N THR A 272 -20.48 30.61 -26.13
CA THR A 272 -19.27 31.45 -26.21
C THR A 272 -18.05 30.59 -25.96
N LYS A 273 -17.14 30.52 -26.93
CA LYS A 273 -15.89 29.77 -26.80
C LYS A 273 -15.00 30.47 -25.77
N LYS A 274 -14.56 29.74 -24.78
CA LYS A 274 -13.73 30.19 -23.66
C LYS A 274 -12.27 29.87 -23.88
N GLU A 275 -11.96 28.66 -24.32
CA GLU A 275 -10.60 28.17 -24.53
C GLU A 275 -10.49 27.47 -25.88
N ASN A 276 -9.37 27.71 -26.57
CA ASN A 276 -9.05 27.01 -27.80
C ASN A 276 -8.37 25.70 -27.49
N GLY A 277 -8.93 24.65 -28.03
CA GLY A 277 -8.31 23.31 -27.98
C GLY A 277 -7.21 23.14 -29.04
N SER A 278 -6.68 21.94 -29.07
CA SER A 278 -5.74 21.50 -30.11
C SER A 278 -6.34 20.31 -30.85
N ASN A 279 -6.27 20.34 -32.17
CA ASN A 279 -6.70 19.24 -33.03
C ASN A 279 -5.63 18.15 -33.19
N THR A 280 -4.45 18.34 -32.60
CA THR A 280 -3.32 17.42 -32.70
C THR A 280 -2.99 16.83 -31.34
N LEU A 281 -2.66 15.53 -31.32
CA LEU A 281 -2.10 14.87 -30.14
C LEU A 281 -0.63 15.22 -29.99
N GLY A 282 -0.30 15.97 -28.96
CA GLY A 282 1.09 16.20 -28.55
C GLY A 282 1.78 14.89 -28.17
N HIS A 283 3.10 14.93 -28.10
CA HIS A 283 3.91 13.79 -27.67
C HIS A 283 4.77 14.20 -26.48
N GLU A 284 4.65 13.44 -25.39
CA GLU A 284 5.48 13.58 -24.20
C GLU A 284 5.96 12.20 -23.78
N SER A 285 7.27 12.03 -23.70
CA SER A 285 7.87 10.86 -23.08
C SER A 285 8.08 11.17 -21.59
N THR A 286 7.39 10.47 -20.71
CA THR A 286 7.52 10.67 -19.26
C THR A 286 8.74 9.96 -18.68
N GLY A 287 9.65 9.53 -19.53
CA GLY A 287 10.90 8.88 -19.15
C GLY A 287 10.80 7.35 -19.05
N THR A 288 11.95 6.74 -18.91
CA THR A 288 12.10 5.32 -18.67
C THR A 288 12.61 5.11 -17.25
N TYR A 289 12.06 4.12 -16.57
CA TYR A 289 12.49 3.72 -15.24
C TYR A 289 12.86 2.24 -15.26
N GLY A 290 13.93 1.87 -14.55
CA GLY A 290 14.33 0.49 -14.47
C GLY A 290 15.02 0.16 -13.14
N THR A 291 14.91 -1.10 -12.74
CA THR A 291 15.62 -1.63 -11.58
C THR A 291 16.41 -2.87 -11.95
N LYS A 292 17.50 -3.10 -11.25
CA LYS A 292 18.35 -4.28 -11.35
C LYS A 292 18.64 -4.81 -9.96
N SER A 293 18.45 -6.11 -9.76
CA SER A 293 18.79 -6.80 -8.52
C SER A 293 19.72 -7.96 -8.80
N LEU A 294 20.83 -8.01 -8.07
CA LEU A 294 21.73 -9.16 -8.03
C LEU A 294 21.69 -9.72 -6.62
N TYR A 295 21.51 -11.02 -6.50
CA TYR A 295 21.50 -11.74 -5.22
C TYR A 295 22.40 -12.96 -5.30
N MET A 296 23.24 -13.12 -4.29
CA MET A 296 24.10 -14.29 -4.11
C MET A 296 23.91 -14.85 -2.71
N GLU A 297 23.90 -16.16 -2.59
CA GLU A 297 23.77 -16.88 -1.32
C GLU A 297 24.63 -18.13 -1.35
N ALA A 298 25.26 -18.41 -0.22
CA ALA A 298 25.91 -19.67 0.07
C ALA A 298 25.38 -20.21 1.40
N THR A 299 24.91 -21.44 1.40
CA THR A 299 24.31 -22.10 2.56
C THR A 299 25.03 -23.41 2.84
N LEU A 300 25.42 -23.63 4.08
CA LEU A 300 25.85 -24.93 4.61
C LEU A 300 24.76 -25.42 5.56
N SER A 301 24.24 -26.59 5.35
CA SER A 301 23.19 -27.19 6.20
C SER A 301 23.58 -28.60 6.62
N TYR A 302 23.16 -28.95 7.82
CA TYR A 302 23.35 -30.27 8.41
C TYR A 302 22.05 -30.72 9.06
N ASP A 303 21.60 -31.95 8.75
CA ASP A 303 20.41 -32.57 9.32
C ASP A 303 20.72 -34.03 9.59
N HIS A 304 20.70 -34.45 10.89
CA HIS A 304 20.95 -35.83 11.27
C HIS A 304 20.22 -36.20 12.55
N THR A 305 19.76 -37.43 12.61
CA THR A 305 19.17 -38.01 13.82
C THR A 305 20.08 -39.09 14.39
N PHE A 306 20.60 -38.84 15.59
CA PHE A 306 21.45 -39.78 16.30
C PHE A 306 20.62 -40.65 17.24
N ALA A 307 20.94 -41.94 17.29
CA ALA A 307 20.28 -42.91 18.17
C ALA A 307 18.74 -42.85 18.14
N GLU A 308 18.16 -42.47 16.98
CA GLU A 308 16.70 -42.35 16.74
C GLU A 308 15.97 -41.35 17.66
N LYS A 309 16.68 -40.67 18.54
CA LYS A 309 16.11 -39.78 19.58
C LYS A 309 16.61 -38.35 19.51
N HIS A 310 17.80 -38.14 18.98
CA HIS A 310 18.47 -36.85 19.00
C HIS A 310 18.51 -36.24 17.59
N ALA A 311 17.47 -35.54 17.19
CA ALA A 311 17.46 -34.86 15.90
C ALA A 311 18.17 -33.52 16.03
N VAL A 312 19.23 -33.34 15.26
CA VAL A 312 20.05 -32.11 15.18
C VAL A 312 19.93 -31.53 13.79
N SER A 313 19.59 -30.26 13.70
CA SER A 313 19.58 -29.52 12.45
C SER A 313 20.36 -28.22 12.61
N GLY A 314 21.20 -27.90 11.65
CA GLY A 314 22.00 -26.70 11.65
C GLY A 314 22.07 -26.07 10.26
N MET A 315 22.16 -24.74 10.20
CA MET A 315 22.31 -23.99 8.97
C MET A 315 23.20 -22.78 9.21
N LEU A 316 24.13 -22.56 8.32
CA LEU A 316 24.92 -21.32 8.22
C LEU A 316 24.74 -20.79 6.81
N LEU A 317 24.31 -19.53 6.69
CA LEU A 317 24.02 -18.85 5.44
C LEU A 317 24.80 -17.55 5.35
N PHE A 318 25.41 -17.30 4.19
CA PHE A 318 25.92 -15.99 3.81
C PHE A 318 25.16 -15.49 2.60
N ASN A 319 24.75 -14.21 2.60
CA ASN A 319 24.12 -13.57 1.46
C ASN A 319 24.68 -12.19 1.15
N ARG A 320 24.52 -11.81 -0.11
CA ARG A 320 24.82 -10.45 -0.59
C ARG A 320 23.80 -10.03 -1.62
N ARG A 321 23.26 -8.82 -1.47
CA ARG A 321 22.34 -8.21 -2.43
C ARG A 321 22.87 -6.87 -2.91
N HIS A 322 22.75 -6.65 -4.21
CA HIS A 322 22.98 -5.38 -4.88
C HIS A 322 21.70 -5.00 -5.62
N PHE A 323 21.08 -3.89 -5.24
CA PHE A 323 19.85 -3.41 -5.83
C PHE A 323 20.02 -1.99 -6.35
N ASP A 324 19.84 -1.82 -7.66
CA ASP A 324 20.01 -0.56 -8.38
C ASP A 324 18.65 -0.08 -8.89
N LYS A 325 18.35 1.21 -8.68
CA LYS A 325 17.15 1.89 -9.16
C LYS A 325 17.42 2.81 -10.36
N GLY A 326 18.67 2.89 -10.83
CA GLY A 326 19.10 3.70 -11.96
C GLY A 326 19.34 5.19 -11.65
N GLU A 327 18.62 5.77 -10.72
CA GLU A 327 18.67 7.22 -10.43
C GLU A 327 19.57 7.57 -9.23
N LYS A 328 19.86 6.60 -8.36
CA LYS A 328 20.58 6.79 -7.10
C LYS A 328 21.66 5.74 -6.94
N LEU A 329 22.61 5.99 -6.06
CA LEU A 329 23.59 4.98 -5.67
C LEU A 329 22.91 3.65 -5.31
N PRO A 330 23.40 2.50 -5.80
CA PRO A 330 22.80 1.21 -5.52
C PRO A 330 22.69 0.91 -4.03
N TYR A 331 21.69 0.15 -3.64
CA TYR A 331 21.54 -0.37 -2.27
C TYR A 331 22.33 -1.67 -2.15
N ARG A 332 23.24 -1.75 -1.20
CA ARG A 332 24.06 -2.93 -0.95
C ARG A 332 23.85 -3.43 0.46
N THR A 333 23.47 -4.68 0.57
CA THR A 333 23.33 -5.38 1.83
C THR A 333 24.08 -6.69 1.77
N GLN A 334 24.62 -7.12 2.89
CA GLN A 334 25.18 -8.46 3.05
C GLN A 334 24.97 -8.94 4.48
N GLY A 335 24.96 -10.24 4.68
CA GLY A 335 24.75 -10.78 6.00
C GLY A 335 25.13 -12.23 6.13
N MET A 336 25.28 -12.64 7.38
CA MET A 336 25.32 -14.04 7.77
C MET A 336 24.12 -14.34 8.65
N ALA A 337 23.57 -15.54 8.50
CA ALA A 337 22.54 -16.05 9.39
C ALA A 337 22.89 -17.48 9.80
N GLY A 338 22.64 -17.81 11.05
CA GLY A 338 22.81 -19.15 11.55
C GLY A 338 21.57 -19.63 12.28
N ARG A 339 21.31 -20.93 12.19
CA ARG A 339 20.28 -21.64 12.92
C ARG A 339 20.82 -22.95 13.45
N ALA A 340 20.54 -23.25 14.69
CA ALA A 340 20.75 -24.55 15.28
C ALA A 340 19.46 -25.00 15.98
N SER A 341 19.00 -26.20 15.70
CA SER A 341 17.81 -26.76 16.32
C SER A 341 18.10 -28.17 16.80
N TYR A 342 17.58 -28.50 17.96
CA TYR A 342 17.69 -29.81 18.59
C TYR A 342 16.33 -30.28 19.06
N THR A 343 16.00 -31.52 18.71
CA THR A 343 14.75 -32.16 19.14
C THR A 343 15.08 -33.50 19.81
N TYR A 344 14.65 -33.63 21.05
CA TYR A 344 14.81 -34.87 21.79
C TYR A 344 13.54 -35.71 21.75
N SER A 345 13.65 -36.94 21.25
CA SER A 345 12.58 -37.96 21.17
C SER A 345 11.27 -37.43 20.57
N GLY A 346 11.33 -36.40 19.70
CA GLY A 346 10.14 -35.76 19.13
C GLY A 346 9.31 -34.93 20.13
N LYS A 347 9.79 -34.72 21.36
CA LYS A 347 9.04 -34.10 22.47
C LYS A 347 9.52 -32.70 22.82
N TYR A 348 10.81 -32.56 23.04
CA TYR A 348 11.44 -31.31 23.49
C TYR A 348 12.24 -30.70 22.36
N ILE A 349 11.95 -29.45 22.08
CA ILE A 349 12.55 -28.70 20.96
C ILE A 349 13.28 -27.50 21.54
N GLY A 350 14.53 -27.32 21.16
CA GLY A 350 15.30 -26.10 21.40
C GLY A 350 15.83 -25.56 20.09
N GLU A 351 15.73 -24.24 19.88
CA GLU A 351 16.22 -23.58 18.69
C GLU A 351 16.96 -22.30 19.05
N PHE A 352 18.09 -22.07 18.39
CA PHE A 352 18.84 -20.83 18.44
C PHE A 352 19.06 -20.33 17.01
N ASN A 353 18.79 -19.04 16.80
CA ASN A 353 19.05 -18.38 15.53
C ASN A 353 19.81 -17.09 15.77
N PHE A 354 20.58 -16.67 14.78
CA PHE A 354 21.16 -15.34 14.75
C PHE A 354 21.18 -14.78 13.32
N GLY A 355 21.06 -13.46 13.21
CA GLY A 355 21.36 -12.68 12.03
C GLY A 355 22.48 -11.68 12.31
N TYR A 356 23.50 -11.65 11.46
CA TYR A 356 24.55 -10.64 11.46
C TYR A 356 24.52 -9.90 10.13
N ASN A 357 23.78 -8.80 10.09
CA ASN A 357 23.43 -8.10 8.87
C ASN A 357 24.16 -6.76 8.75
N GLY A 358 24.65 -6.46 7.55
CA GLY A 358 25.33 -5.21 7.24
C GLY A 358 24.58 -4.35 6.24
N SER A 359 24.55 -3.04 6.49
CA SER A 359 23.97 -2.04 5.61
C SER A 359 24.93 -0.86 5.43
N GLU A 360 25.06 -0.37 4.20
CA GLU A 360 25.85 0.84 3.91
C GLU A 360 25.18 2.14 4.37
N ASN A 361 23.94 2.08 4.83
CA ASN A 361 23.25 3.22 5.44
C ASN A 361 23.93 3.71 6.73
N PHE A 362 24.83 2.91 7.31
CA PHE A 362 25.59 3.23 8.53
C PHE A 362 27.06 3.48 8.25
N ALA A 363 27.69 4.31 9.08
CA ALA A 363 29.11 4.63 9.00
C ALA A 363 29.98 3.37 9.18
N LYS A 364 31.22 3.41 8.66
CA LYS A 364 32.22 2.36 8.87
C LYS A 364 32.37 2.08 10.37
N GLY A 365 32.32 0.82 10.77
CA GLY A 365 32.36 0.40 12.18
C GLY A 365 30.97 0.20 12.82
N LYS A 366 29.89 0.79 12.27
CA LYS A 366 28.50 0.65 12.75
C LYS A 366 27.60 -0.06 11.75
N ARG A 367 28.14 -0.54 10.63
CA ARG A 367 27.37 -1.16 9.53
C ARG A 367 26.68 -2.44 9.89
N TYR A 368 27.22 -3.20 10.83
CA TYR A 368 26.73 -4.54 11.16
C TYR A 368 25.95 -4.54 12.46
N GLY A 369 24.77 -5.15 12.44
CA GLY A 369 23.95 -5.45 13.60
C GLY A 369 23.86 -6.94 13.84
N PHE A 370 23.93 -7.36 15.12
CA PHE A 370 23.76 -8.74 15.55
C PHE A 370 22.41 -8.91 16.22
N PHE A 371 21.61 -9.87 15.72
CA PHE A 371 20.22 -10.07 16.13
C PHE A 371 20.00 -11.55 16.48
N PRO A 372 20.21 -11.93 17.75
CA PRO A 372 19.98 -13.29 18.21
C PRO A 372 18.51 -13.57 18.50
N SER A 373 18.12 -14.85 18.43
CA SER A 373 16.83 -15.34 18.92
C SER A 373 16.93 -16.78 19.40
N GLY A 374 16.09 -17.13 20.37
CA GLY A 374 15.95 -18.46 20.90
C GLY A 374 14.49 -18.89 21.03
N ALA A 375 14.22 -20.16 20.87
CA ALA A 375 12.88 -20.72 21.04
C ALA A 375 12.96 -22.09 21.71
N ILE A 376 11.92 -22.40 22.49
CA ILE A 376 11.71 -23.73 23.10
C ILE A 376 10.31 -24.22 22.77
N GLY A 377 10.17 -25.52 22.64
CA GLY A 377 8.89 -26.17 22.38
C GLY A 377 8.78 -27.50 23.14
N TRP A 378 7.60 -27.76 23.63
CA TRP A 378 7.27 -29.02 24.27
C TRP A 378 6.02 -29.61 23.65
N ILE A 379 6.16 -30.79 23.05
CA ILE A 379 5.03 -31.55 22.49
C ILE A 379 4.48 -32.46 23.58
N VAL A 380 3.60 -31.89 24.38
CA VAL A 380 3.01 -32.54 25.57
C VAL A 380 2.23 -33.79 25.16
N SER A 381 1.58 -33.79 24.00
CA SER A 381 0.81 -34.93 23.48
C SER A 381 1.66 -36.19 23.22
N GLU A 382 3.00 -36.06 23.11
CA GLU A 382 3.89 -37.20 22.93
C GLU A 382 4.38 -37.79 24.27
N GLU A 383 3.97 -37.22 25.40
CA GLU A 383 4.30 -37.77 26.72
C GLU A 383 3.50 -39.03 27.05
N SER A 384 4.09 -39.91 27.85
CA SER A 384 3.45 -41.17 28.23
C SER A 384 2.13 -40.99 28.99
N PHE A 385 2.04 -39.98 29.83
CA PHE A 385 0.82 -39.66 30.58
C PHE A 385 -0.32 -39.14 29.70
N MET A 386 -0.05 -38.69 28.46
CA MET A 386 -1.06 -38.23 27.49
C MET A 386 -1.64 -39.36 26.63
N GLN A 387 -1.06 -40.54 26.65
CA GLN A 387 -1.51 -41.68 25.85
C GLN A 387 -3.01 -42.02 26.02
N PRO A 388 -3.60 -42.00 27.24
CA PRO A 388 -5.04 -42.26 27.42
C PRO A 388 -5.93 -41.22 26.72
N PHE A 389 -5.43 -39.99 26.51
CA PHE A 389 -6.17 -38.87 25.96
C PHE A 389 -5.98 -38.70 24.45
N ARG A 390 -5.15 -39.49 23.77
CA ARG A 390 -4.76 -39.34 22.37
C ARG A 390 -5.94 -39.33 21.39
N ARG A 391 -7.03 -40.02 21.70
CA ARG A 391 -8.24 -40.01 20.87
C ARG A 391 -8.94 -38.65 20.88
N THR A 392 -8.87 -37.92 21.99
CA THR A 392 -9.51 -36.62 22.18
C THR A 392 -8.51 -35.49 21.87
N ILE A 393 -7.29 -35.57 22.42
CA ILE A 393 -6.22 -34.58 22.24
C ILE A 393 -5.15 -35.23 21.36
N SER A 394 -5.24 -34.99 20.05
CA SER A 394 -4.30 -35.55 19.07
C SER A 394 -2.99 -34.76 18.99
N LYS A 395 -3.00 -33.48 19.39
CA LYS A 395 -1.84 -32.62 19.47
C LYS A 395 -1.99 -31.65 20.63
N LEU A 396 -0.96 -31.54 21.44
CA LEU A 396 -0.82 -30.47 22.42
C LEU A 396 0.64 -30.06 22.45
N LYS A 397 0.92 -28.84 21.99
CA LYS A 397 2.28 -28.28 21.94
C LYS A 397 2.28 -26.88 22.56
N LEU A 398 3.20 -26.70 23.49
CA LEU A 398 3.53 -25.38 24.06
C LEU A 398 4.82 -24.88 23.43
N ARG A 399 4.89 -23.60 23.17
CA ARG A 399 6.10 -22.96 22.62
C ARG A 399 6.30 -21.58 23.19
N ALA A 400 7.56 -21.20 23.32
CA ALA A 400 7.95 -19.85 23.68
C ALA A 400 9.17 -19.43 22.86
N SER A 401 9.25 -18.18 22.50
CA SER A 401 10.39 -17.61 21.79
C SER A 401 10.67 -16.19 22.24
N TYR A 402 11.95 -15.83 22.21
CA TYR A 402 12.42 -14.47 22.40
C TYR A 402 13.54 -14.17 21.40
N GLY A 403 13.50 -12.99 20.78
CA GLY A 403 14.54 -12.63 19.82
C GLY A 403 14.54 -11.17 19.44
N GLN A 404 15.56 -10.82 18.68
CA GLN A 404 15.76 -9.47 18.16
C GLN A 404 15.70 -9.44 16.64
N THR A 405 15.15 -8.35 16.08
CA THR A 405 15.23 -8.03 14.65
C THR A 405 15.68 -6.59 14.46
N GLY A 406 16.48 -6.34 13.42
CA GLY A 406 16.99 -5.01 13.11
C GLY A 406 16.40 -4.44 11.84
N ASN A 407 16.20 -3.12 11.78
CA ASN A 407 15.78 -2.38 10.61
C ASN A 407 16.81 -1.30 10.26
N ALA A 408 17.19 -1.23 8.98
CA ALA A 408 18.18 -0.29 8.44
C ALA A 408 17.58 0.71 7.45
N THR A 409 16.24 0.81 7.34
CA THR A 409 15.60 1.64 6.31
C THR A 409 15.63 3.13 6.61
N LEU A 410 15.84 3.53 7.86
CA LEU A 410 16.01 4.92 8.30
C LEU A 410 14.95 5.87 7.74
N ASN A 411 13.69 5.44 7.73
CA ASN A 411 12.57 6.24 7.20
C ASN A 411 12.79 6.71 5.74
N GLY A 412 13.46 5.88 4.92
CA GLY A 412 13.76 6.17 3.52
C GLY A 412 15.00 7.03 3.29
N ARG A 413 15.64 7.56 4.32
CA ARG A 413 16.90 8.29 4.21
C ARG A 413 18.07 7.34 3.96
N ARG A 414 19.09 7.85 3.28
CA ARG A 414 20.32 7.12 3.02
C ARG A 414 21.50 7.93 3.50
N PHE A 415 22.52 7.23 4.03
CA PHE A 415 23.76 7.84 4.48
C PHE A 415 23.55 8.99 5.49
N ALA A 416 22.55 8.89 6.35
CA ALA A 416 22.21 9.94 7.32
C ALA A 416 23.33 10.24 8.33
N TYR A 417 24.43 9.46 8.30
CA TYR A 417 25.66 9.77 9.03
C TYR A 417 26.56 10.85 8.36
N LEU A 418 26.17 11.33 7.17
CA LEU A 418 26.82 12.41 6.45
C LEU A 418 25.95 13.65 6.45
N SER A 419 26.57 14.82 6.62
CA SER A 419 25.91 16.10 6.34
C SER A 419 25.86 16.35 4.84
N THR A 420 24.88 17.10 4.40
CA THR A 420 24.75 17.54 3.02
C THR A 420 24.65 19.06 2.93
N ILE A 421 25.06 19.60 1.79
CA ILE A 421 24.87 21.01 1.42
C ILE A 421 23.94 21.03 0.21
N ASN A 422 22.97 21.91 0.24
CA ASN A 422 22.11 22.18 -0.90
C ASN A 422 22.70 23.37 -1.68
N ASP A 423 23.16 23.13 -2.92
CA ASP A 423 23.80 24.10 -3.81
C ASP A 423 22.84 24.74 -4.82
N SER A 424 21.59 24.29 -4.84
CA SER A 424 20.53 24.80 -5.73
C SER A 424 19.27 25.09 -4.93
N TRP A 425 19.38 25.97 -3.94
CA TRP A 425 18.25 26.29 -3.07
C TRP A 425 17.27 27.23 -3.76
N ASP A 426 16.27 26.66 -4.42
CA ASP A 426 15.25 27.39 -5.22
C ASP A 426 14.21 28.13 -4.39
N ASP A 427 13.95 27.67 -3.15
CA ASP A 427 12.73 28.08 -2.45
C ASP A 427 12.76 29.47 -1.84
N LEU A 428 13.89 30.16 -1.73
CA LEU A 428 13.84 31.46 -1.07
C LEU A 428 14.93 32.46 -1.45
N LYS A 429 16.02 32.12 -2.13
CA LYS A 429 17.15 33.02 -2.00
C LYS A 429 18.04 33.07 -3.22
N GLN A 430 17.45 33.67 -4.25
CA GLN A 430 18.28 34.38 -5.20
C GLN A 430 18.75 35.67 -4.53
N TYR A 431 20.05 35.82 -4.36
CA TYR A 431 20.62 37.10 -3.95
C TYR A 431 20.74 37.98 -5.20
N ASN A 432 20.01 39.10 -5.18
CA ASN A 432 20.16 40.15 -6.20
C ASN A 432 21.40 40.97 -5.85
N TRP A 433 22.36 41.00 -6.74
CA TRP A 433 23.53 41.85 -6.63
C TRP A 433 23.38 43.05 -7.57
N GLY A 434 23.51 44.25 -7.00
CA GLY A 434 23.40 45.52 -7.76
C GLY A 434 21.98 46.09 -7.83
N THR A 435 21.85 47.21 -8.54
CA THR A 435 20.59 47.97 -8.70
C THR A 435 19.68 47.43 -9.82
N GLU A 436 20.18 46.52 -10.66
CA GLU A 436 19.42 45.92 -11.75
C GLU A 436 19.10 44.46 -11.42
N SER A 437 17.84 44.06 -11.63
CA SER A 437 17.26 42.75 -11.31
C SER A 437 17.81 41.55 -12.13
N GLY A 438 18.91 41.73 -12.85
CA GLY A 438 19.48 40.71 -13.75
C GLY A 438 20.56 39.79 -13.16
N TYR A 439 21.07 40.06 -11.96
CA TYR A 439 22.14 39.27 -11.33
C TYR A 439 21.64 38.43 -10.16
N ASN A 440 20.84 37.44 -10.48
CA ASN A 440 20.38 36.47 -9.48
C ASN A 440 21.39 35.33 -9.34
N ARG A 441 21.88 35.08 -8.13
CA ARG A 441 22.72 33.93 -7.78
C ARG A 441 22.00 33.05 -6.79
N ASN A 442 21.92 31.77 -7.10
CA ASN A 442 21.39 30.79 -6.16
C ASN A 442 22.32 30.71 -4.94
N GLY A 443 21.75 30.73 -3.75
CA GLY A 443 22.49 30.55 -2.51
C GLY A 443 22.83 29.08 -2.24
N MET A 444 23.82 28.87 -1.38
CA MET A 444 24.06 27.58 -0.74
C MET A 444 23.38 27.56 0.64
N ALA A 445 22.81 26.43 1.00
CA ALA A 445 22.20 26.24 2.29
C ALA A 445 22.65 24.93 2.93
N GLU A 446 22.58 24.86 4.25
CA GLU A 446 22.72 23.60 4.96
C GLU A 446 21.60 22.64 4.53
N GLY A 447 21.99 21.42 4.20
CA GLY A 447 21.07 20.34 3.92
C GLY A 447 20.77 19.53 5.19
N GLU A 448 20.90 18.21 5.07
CA GLU A 448 20.69 17.31 6.20
C GLU A 448 21.89 17.30 7.13
N PHE A 449 21.66 17.31 8.44
CA PHE A 449 22.69 17.18 9.45
C PHE A 449 23.17 15.73 9.58
N ALA A 450 24.47 15.56 9.81
CA ALA A 450 25.04 14.27 10.11
C ALA A 450 24.54 13.72 11.44
N VAL A 451 24.25 12.42 11.48
CA VAL A 451 23.93 11.69 12.72
C VAL A 451 25.12 10.75 13.04
N PRO A 452 26.14 11.22 13.80
CA PRO A 452 27.37 10.44 14.02
C PRO A 452 27.13 9.12 14.76
N ASN A 453 26.09 9.08 15.60
CA ASN A 453 25.73 7.91 16.40
C ASN A 453 24.63 7.04 15.78
N LEU A 454 24.35 7.25 14.49
CA LEU A 454 23.35 6.49 13.76
C LEU A 454 23.53 4.98 13.94
N THR A 455 22.47 4.32 14.36
CA THR A 455 22.45 2.88 14.63
C THR A 455 21.19 2.22 14.10
N TRP A 456 21.15 0.89 14.19
CA TRP A 456 20.01 0.08 13.83
C TRP A 456 18.81 0.39 14.75
N GLU A 457 17.65 0.50 14.16
CA GLU A 457 16.38 0.35 14.87
C GLU A 457 16.22 -1.12 15.23
N VAL A 458 15.90 -1.45 16.48
CA VAL A 458 15.82 -2.82 16.99
C VAL A 458 14.44 -3.09 17.57
N VAL A 459 13.91 -4.27 17.28
CA VAL A 459 12.68 -4.79 17.88
C VAL A 459 13.00 -6.04 18.67
N ASN A 460 12.69 -6.01 19.96
CA ASN A 460 12.66 -7.21 20.82
C ASN A 460 11.27 -7.83 20.73
N LYS A 461 11.20 -9.12 20.44
CA LYS A 461 9.95 -9.86 20.28
C LYS A 461 9.90 -11.04 21.24
N ALA A 462 8.85 -11.12 22.02
CA ALA A 462 8.50 -12.29 22.83
C ALA A 462 7.20 -12.88 22.30
N ASN A 463 7.13 -14.20 22.21
CA ASN A 463 5.91 -14.92 21.83
C ASN A 463 5.76 -16.17 22.67
N VAL A 464 4.53 -16.45 23.14
CA VAL A 464 4.13 -17.69 23.78
C VAL A 464 2.94 -18.25 23.03
N GLY A 465 3.01 -19.52 22.61
CA GLY A 465 2.00 -20.15 21.78
C GLY A 465 1.56 -21.52 22.28
N LEU A 466 0.30 -21.81 22.01
CA LEU A 466 -0.36 -23.09 22.22
C LEU A 466 -0.87 -23.63 20.89
N GLU A 467 -0.58 -24.90 20.57
CA GLU A 467 -1.16 -25.60 19.44
C GLU A 467 -1.94 -26.82 19.99
N LEU A 468 -3.25 -26.83 19.72
CA LEU A 468 -4.16 -27.87 20.21
C LEU A 468 -4.91 -28.51 19.04
N GLY A 469 -4.69 -29.82 18.86
CA GLY A 469 -5.44 -30.64 17.91
C GLY A 469 -6.38 -31.59 18.69
N LEU A 470 -7.66 -31.57 18.31
CA LEU A 470 -8.67 -32.43 18.96
C LEU A 470 -9.30 -33.37 17.93
N PHE A 471 -9.76 -34.52 18.43
CA PHE A 471 -10.54 -35.53 17.70
C PHE A 471 -9.86 -35.95 16.39
N ASN A 472 -8.57 -36.38 16.50
CA ASN A 472 -7.72 -36.80 15.39
C ASN A 472 -7.56 -35.73 14.30
N GLY A 473 -7.42 -34.45 14.70
CA GLY A 473 -7.23 -33.32 13.76
C GLY A 473 -8.52 -32.80 13.15
N MET A 474 -9.70 -33.17 13.69
CA MET A 474 -10.96 -32.54 13.28
C MET A 474 -10.99 -31.07 13.67
N VAL A 475 -10.43 -30.73 14.83
CA VAL A 475 -10.30 -29.35 15.30
C VAL A 475 -8.83 -29.03 15.54
N ASP A 476 -8.30 -28.03 14.89
CA ASP A 476 -6.97 -27.48 15.12
C ASP A 476 -7.10 -26.03 15.58
N LEU A 477 -6.64 -25.78 16.82
CA LEU A 477 -6.58 -24.45 17.43
C LEU A 477 -5.12 -24.04 17.61
N GLN A 478 -4.79 -22.86 17.14
CA GLN A 478 -3.53 -22.19 17.44
C GLN A 478 -3.84 -20.88 18.18
N PHE A 479 -3.17 -20.66 19.30
CA PHE A 479 -3.28 -19.45 20.10
C PHE A 479 -1.89 -18.90 20.40
N ASP A 480 -1.69 -17.62 20.16
CA ASP A 480 -0.44 -16.90 20.35
C ASP A 480 -0.65 -15.64 21.16
N LEU A 481 0.25 -15.37 22.11
CA LEU A 481 0.42 -14.10 22.79
C LEU A 481 1.77 -13.51 22.38
N PHE A 482 1.80 -12.22 22.05
CA PHE A 482 3.04 -11.55 21.66
C PHE A 482 3.23 -10.21 22.38
N ASP A 483 4.49 -9.88 22.63
CA ASP A 483 4.99 -8.58 23.11
C ASP A 483 6.15 -8.16 22.23
N GLU A 484 6.05 -6.99 21.59
CA GLU A 484 7.10 -6.40 20.77
C GLU A 484 7.47 -5.02 21.32
N ARG A 485 8.77 -4.80 21.52
CA ARG A 485 9.32 -3.52 21.99
C ARG A 485 10.35 -3.03 21.00
N ARG A 486 10.01 -1.92 20.33
CA ARG A 486 10.83 -1.26 19.35
C ARG A 486 11.55 -0.08 19.97
N HIS A 487 12.84 0.08 19.70
CA HIS A 487 13.65 1.18 20.18
C HIS A 487 14.64 1.65 19.11
N ASN A 488 15.26 2.81 19.35
CA ASN A 488 16.11 3.48 18.39
C ASN A 488 15.39 3.82 17.07
N ILE A 489 14.11 4.16 17.12
CA ILE A 489 13.37 4.60 15.93
C ILE A 489 13.97 5.90 15.45
N PHE A 490 14.35 5.92 14.17
CA PHE A 490 14.96 7.09 13.54
C PHE A 490 13.89 8.13 13.19
N MET A 491 13.94 9.32 13.81
CA MET A 491 12.92 10.35 13.72
C MET A 491 13.48 11.77 13.82
N PRO A 492 12.74 12.79 13.39
CA PRO A 492 13.13 14.19 13.59
C PRO A 492 13.13 14.56 15.08
N ARG A 493 14.01 15.49 15.48
CA ARG A 493 14.09 16.06 16.82
C ARG A 493 13.17 17.28 16.90
N GLU A 494 11.88 17.05 17.09
CA GLU A 494 10.84 18.08 17.09
C GLU A 494 10.87 18.99 18.33
N SER A 495 11.56 18.59 19.41
CA SER A 495 11.80 19.42 20.59
C SER A 495 12.75 20.59 20.33
N ILE A 496 13.52 20.57 19.23
CA ILE A 496 14.42 21.67 18.87
C ILE A 496 13.59 22.80 18.25
N PRO A 497 13.57 24.00 18.87
CA PRO A 497 12.72 25.10 18.39
C PRO A 497 13.26 25.68 17.06
N ILE A 498 12.35 26.21 16.26
CA ILE A 498 12.69 26.90 14.99
C ILE A 498 13.68 28.06 15.20
N THR A 499 13.63 28.71 16.37
CA THR A 499 14.53 29.79 16.74
C THR A 499 16.01 29.35 16.85
N ALA A 500 16.28 28.05 16.87
CA ALA A 500 17.65 27.52 16.78
C ALA A 500 18.29 27.74 15.39
N GLY A 501 17.49 28.16 14.39
CA GLY A 501 17.97 28.56 13.07
C GLY A 501 18.30 27.42 12.10
N PHE A 502 17.95 26.19 12.44
CA PHE A 502 18.13 25.05 11.54
C PHE A 502 17.18 25.15 10.34
N ILE A 503 17.70 25.04 9.12
CA ILE A 503 16.92 24.98 7.89
C ILE A 503 16.23 23.61 7.76
N LYS A 504 16.95 22.54 8.06
CA LYS A 504 16.42 21.17 8.13
C LYS A 504 16.51 20.68 9.56
N GLN A 505 15.43 20.14 10.06
CA GLN A 505 15.38 19.60 11.41
C GLN A 505 16.36 18.43 11.59
N PRO A 506 17.21 18.42 12.63
CA PRO A 506 18.09 17.30 12.93
C PRO A 506 17.29 16.02 13.23
N TRP A 507 17.86 14.87 12.93
CA TRP A 507 17.28 13.55 13.18
C TRP A 507 18.16 12.77 14.14
N ASP A 508 17.56 11.78 14.82
CA ASP A 508 18.30 10.86 15.69
C ASP A 508 17.56 9.53 15.88
N ASN A 509 18.27 8.51 16.40
CA ASN A 509 17.66 7.27 16.87
C ASN A 509 17.09 7.46 18.28
N TYR A 510 15.88 7.99 18.39
CA TYR A 510 15.28 8.44 19.64
C TYR A 510 14.04 7.65 20.04
N GLY A 511 13.11 7.42 19.12
CA GLY A 511 11.77 6.93 19.42
C GLY A 511 11.70 5.50 19.92
N LYS A 512 10.67 5.23 20.72
CA LYS A 512 10.33 3.89 21.24
C LYS A 512 8.84 3.61 21.11
N MET A 513 8.50 2.33 20.94
CA MET A 513 7.14 1.86 20.75
C MET A 513 6.99 0.46 21.30
N LYS A 514 5.83 0.14 21.82
CA LYS A 514 5.43 -1.23 22.18
C LYS A 514 4.23 -1.68 21.34
N ASN A 515 4.12 -2.99 21.11
CA ASN A 515 2.96 -3.61 20.46
C ASN A 515 2.71 -4.97 21.12
N GLN A 516 1.51 -5.17 21.63
CA GLN A 516 1.09 -6.36 22.35
C GLN A 516 -0.21 -6.89 21.78
N GLY A 517 -0.38 -8.21 21.79
CA GLY A 517 -1.61 -8.76 21.27
C GLY A 517 -1.75 -10.27 21.43
N ALA A 518 -2.86 -10.74 20.89
CA ALA A 518 -3.23 -12.14 20.84
C ALA A 518 -3.73 -12.52 19.45
N GLU A 519 -3.38 -13.71 19.01
CA GLU A 519 -3.80 -14.28 17.73
C GLU A 519 -4.43 -15.64 17.96
N VAL A 520 -5.55 -15.89 17.29
CA VAL A 520 -6.26 -17.17 17.33
C VAL A 520 -6.50 -17.64 15.90
N THR A 521 -6.15 -18.88 15.61
CA THR A 521 -6.52 -19.56 14.38
C THR A 521 -7.24 -20.85 14.72
N LEU A 522 -8.46 -21.02 14.22
CA LEU A 522 -9.29 -22.19 14.40
C LEU A 522 -9.59 -22.82 13.04
N ASN A 523 -9.24 -24.10 12.88
CA ASN A 523 -9.62 -24.89 11.73
C ASN A 523 -10.48 -26.07 12.19
N ILE A 524 -11.63 -26.25 11.57
CA ILE A 524 -12.51 -27.40 11.79
C ILE A 524 -12.70 -28.12 10.47
N ASN A 525 -12.28 -29.39 10.41
CA ASN A 525 -12.35 -30.22 9.22
C ASN A 525 -13.09 -31.52 9.57
N LYS A 526 -14.26 -31.73 8.98
CA LYS A 526 -15.05 -32.93 9.26
C LYS A 526 -15.55 -33.59 7.98
N GLN A 527 -15.17 -34.85 7.84
CA GLN A 527 -15.78 -35.75 6.87
C GLN A 527 -17.01 -36.41 7.51
N PHE A 528 -18.21 -36.04 7.06
CA PHE A 528 -19.46 -36.62 7.57
C PHE A 528 -19.76 -37.95 6.89
N ASN A 529 -19.50 -38.05 5.61
CA ASN A 529 -19.65 -39.27 4.80
C ASN A 529 -18.77 -39.18 3.54
N LYS A 530 -18.80 -40.17 2.65
CA LYS A 530 -17.98 -40.21 1.45
C LYS A 530 -18.19 -39.02 0.51
N ASN A 531 -19.35 -38.37 0.60
CA ASN A 531 -19.76 -37.30 -0.32
C ASN A 531 -19.80 -35.90 0.33
N LEU A 532 -19.73 -35.82 1.67
CA LEU A 532 -19.83 -34.56 2.40
C LEU A 532 -18.63 -34.34 3.29
N PHE A 533 -17.83 -33.34 2.94
CA PHE A 533 -16.74 -32.79 3.75
C PHE A 533 -17.04 -31.32 4.06
N VAL A 534 -16.90 -30.93 5.31
CA VAL A 534 -17.08 -29.54 5.76
C VAL A 534 -15.78 -29.06 6.36
N SER A 535 -15.32 -27.90 5.87
CA SER A 535 -14.14 -27.20 6.39
C SER A 535 -14.54 -25.78 6.79
N LEU A 536 -14.21 -25.39 8.01
CA LEU A 536 -14.38 -24.04 8.54
C LEU A 536 -13.03 -23.53 9.04
N MET A 537 -12.66 -22.32 8.62
CA MET A 537 -11.46 -21.63 9.11
C MET A 537 -11.87 -20.27 9.68
N GLY A 538 -11.44 -19.98 10.90
CA GLY A 538 -11.60 -18.68 11.54
C GLY A 538 -10.26 -18.17 12.05
N THR A 539 -10.03 -16.86 11.88
CA THR A 539 -8.86 -16.17 12.44
C THR A 539 -9.32 -14.92 13.16
N LEU A 540 -8.71 -14.66 14.32
CA LEU A 540 -8.92 -13.46 15.11
C LEU A 540 -7.56 -12.93 15.55
N THR A 541 -7.31 -11.65 15.32
CA THR A 541 -6.12 -10.94 15.82
C THR A 541 -6.56 -9.72 16.60
N TYR A 542 -6.07 -9.60 17.83
CA TYR A 542 -6.14 -8.38 18.61
C TYR A 542 -4.73 -7.86 18.81
N ALA A 543 -4.48 -6.62 18.42
CA ALA A 543 -3.20 -5.95 18.59
C ALA A 543 -3.40 -4.51 19.08
N HIS A 544 -2.63 -4.13 20.08
CA HIS A 544 -2.59 -2.77 20.60
C HIS A 544 -1.15 -2.26 20.59
N ASN A 545 -0.93 -1.16 19.90
CA ASN A 545 0.36 -0.50 19.86
C ASN A 545 0.30 0.84 20.61
N GLU A 546 1.45 1.27 21.13
CA GLU A 546 1.58 2.53 21.85
C GLU A 546 2.96 3.13 21.60
N ILE A 547 3.00 4.42 21.28
CA ILE A 547 4.22 5.20 21.23
C ILE A 547 4.64 5.48 22.66
N THR A 548 5.73 4.87 23.13
CA THR A 548 6.21 5.01 24.50
C THR A 548 7.17 6.19 24.67
N GLU A 549 7.84 6.59 23.58
CA GLU A 549 8.72 7.75 23.57
C GLU A 549 8.79 8.35 22.16
N LYS A 550 8.48 9.62 22.05
CA LYS A 550 8.60 10.44 20.85
C LYS A 550 9.19 11.79 21.22
N ASP A 551 10.01 12.37 20.36
CA ASP A 551 10.53 13.71 20.56
C ASP A 551 9.46 14.72 20.10
N GLU A 552 8.76 15.33 21.05
CA GLU A 552 7.63 16.22 20.83
C GLU A 552 7.97 17.66 21.27
N PRO A 553 7.46 18.69 20.58
CA PRO A 553 7.60 20.09 21.02
C PRO A 553 7.03 20.29 22.42
N ALA A 554 7.67 21.15 23.22
CA ALA A 554 7.25 21.42 24.60
C ALA A 554 5.79 21.86 24.71
N ALA A 555 5.26 22.55 23.70
CA ALA A 555 3.86 22.99 23.65
C ALA A 555 2.86 21.84 23.39
N VAL A 556 3.33 20.65 23.01
CA VAL A 556 2.49 19.48 22.71
C VAL A 556 2.53 18.48 23.86
N VAL A 557 3.68 18.38 24.54
CA VAL A 557 3.87 17.43 25.66
C VAL A 557 2.80 17.61 26.73
N GLY A 558 2.12 16.52 27.09
CA GLY A 558 1.07 16.50 28.13
C GLY A 558 -0.30 17.02 27.66
N THR A 559 -0.43 17.47 26.43
CA THR A 559 -1.72 17.87 25.84
C THR A 559 -2.40 16.69 25.12
N LYS A 560 -3.66 16.86 24.73
CA LYS A 560 -4.40 15.89 23.89
C LYS A 560 -3.81 15.74 22.47
N ARG A 561 -2.90 16.64 22.08
CA ARG A 561 -2.20 16.60 20.80
C ARG A 561 -0.95 15.71 20.85
N ALA A 562 -0.45 15.37 22.05
CA ALA A 562 0.70 14.50 22.21
C ALA A 562 0.42 13.11 21.60
N GLU A 563 1.41 12.54 20.90
CA GLU A 563 1.32 11.19 20.36
C GLU A 563 1.87 10.15 21.34
N THR A 564 2.77 10.56 22.23
CA THR A 564 3.30 9.71 23.31
C THR A 564 2.17 9.25 24.21
N GLY A 565 2.09 7.94 24.46
CA GLY A 565 1.02 7.30 25.23
C GLY A 565 -0.19 6.87 24.39
N TYR A 566 -0.19 7.11 23.08
CA TYR A 566 -1.28 6.75 22.18
C TYR A 566 -0.81 5.79 21.07
N PRO A 567 -1.75 5.07 20.43
CA PRO A 567 -1.46 4.26 19.25
C PRO A 567 -0.97 5.11 18.07
N THR A 568 -0.12 4.52 17.24
CA THR A 568 0.28 5.15 15.98
C THR A 568 -0.93 5.40 15.10
N GLY A 569 -1.07 6.63 14.59
CA GLY A 569 -2.19 7.01 13.73
C GLY A 569 -3.50 7.19 14.48
N GLN A 570 -3.46 7.48 15.79
CA GLN A 570 -4.63 7.80 16.59
C GLN A 570 -5.40 8.96 15.94
N ASN A 571 -6.66 8.72 15.58
CA ASN A 571 -7.54 9.79 15.13
C ASN A 571 -7.85 10.74 16.30
N ARG A 572 -7.74 12.01 16.03
CA ARG A 572 -8.10 13.08 16.97
C ARG A 572 -9.14 13.96 16.32
N GLY A 573 -10.08 14.41 17.11
CA GLY A 573 -11.15 15.29 16.65
C GLY A 573 -12.05 15.70 17.81
N TYR A 574 -12.94 16.62 17.54
CA TYR A 574 -13.96 17.02 18.50
C TYR A 574 -15.02 15.94 18.65
N ILE A 575 -15.55 15.76 19.85
CA ILE A 575 -16.64 14.82 20.15
C ILE A 575 -17.95 15.58 20.01
N ALA A 576 -18.76 15.20 19.01
CA ALA A 576 -20.08 15.78 18.83
C ALA A 576 -21.02 15.33 19.97
N GLU A 577 -21.68 16.29 20.64
CA GLU A 577 -22.73 16.04 21.64
C GLU A 577 -24.08 15.90 20.94
N ARG A 578 -24.48 16.95 20.23
CA ARG A 578 -25.75 17.10 19.49
C ARG A 578 -25.66 18.31 18.54
N LEU A 579 -26.73 18.62 17.87
CA LEU A 579 -26.86 19.92 17.19
C LEU A 579 -27.31 21.01 18.17
N PHE A 580 -26.87 22.26 17.95
CA PHE A 580 -27.41 23.41 18.65
C PHE A 580 -28.88 23.60 18.32
N THR A 581 -29.68 23.97 19.34
CA THR A 581 -31.07 24.38 19.20
C THR A 581 -31.20 25.86 19.48
N ASN A 582 -32.34 26.48 19.18
CA ASN A 582 -32.61 27.87 19.54
C ASN A 582 -32.46 28.13 21.05
N ASP A 583 -32.70 27.11 21.89
CA ASP A 583 -32.60 27.19 23.33
C ASP A 583 -31.17 27.32 23.84
N ASP A 584 -30.17 27.03 23.04
CA ASP A 584 -28.77 27.19 23.41
C ASP A 584 -28.25 28.62 23.26
N PHE A 585 -29.02 29.50 22.61
CA PHE A 585 -28.60 30.85 22.32
C PHE A 585 -29.30 31.87 23.25
N ALA A 586 -28.54 32.86 23.71
CA ALA A 586 -29.05 34.07 24.30
C ALA A 586 -29.54 35.04 23.19
N ASP A 587 -28.84 35.08 22.06
CA ASP A 587 -29.22 35.80 20.85
C ASP A 587 -28.90 34.95 19.62
N VAL A 588 -29.93 34.41 18.97
CA VAL A 588 -29.80 33.57 17.76
C VAL A 588 -29.27 34.40 16.58
N ALA A 589 -29.73 35.65 16.47
CA ALA A 589 -29.32 36.50 15.35
C ALA A 589 -27.84 36.89 15.42
N ALA A 590 -27.32 37.11 16.61
CA ALA A 590 -25.91 37.40 16.86
C ALA A 590 -25.05 36.13 16.95
N GLY A 591 -25.65 34.94 17.17
CA GLY A 591 -24.93 33.70 17.43
C GLY A 591 -24.32 33.60 18.81
N THR A 592 -24.90 34.36 19.79
CA THR A 592 -24.41 34.42 21.16
C THR A 592 -25.00 33.28 21.98
N LEU A 593 -24.14 32.42 22.54
CA LEU A 593 -24.55 31.30 23.38
C LEU A 593 -25.02 31.77 24.77
N LYS A 594 -25.89 30.98 25.40
CA LYS A 594 -26.27 31.16 26.80
C LYS A 594 -25.09 30.91 27.74
N GLU A 595 -25.13 31.52 28.92
CA GLU A 595 -24.18 31.30 29.99
C GLU A 595 -24.11 29.79 30.35
N GLY A 596 -22.91 29.29 30.58
CA GLY A 596 -22.66 27.87 30.88
C GLY A 596 -22.53 26.95 29.67
N ILE A 597 -22.67 27.43 28.44
CA ILE A 597 -22.38 26.65 27.22
C ILE A 597 -20.95 26.98 26.76
N PRO A 598 -20.08 25.96 26.60
CA PRO A 598 -18.69 26.16 26.18
C PRO A 598 -18.57 26.92 24.86
N ALA A 599 -17.65 27.87 24.79
CA ALA A 599 -17.41 28.65 23.58
C ALA A 599 -16.71 27.82 22.51
N GLN A 600 -17.21 27.86 21.28
CA GLN A 600 -16.58 27.25 20.09
C GLN A 600 -15.92 28.35 19.25
N THR A 601 -14.59 28.48 19.34
CA THR A 601 -13.85 29.61 18.77
C THR A 601 -13.44 29.43 17.30
N PHE A 602 -13.57 28.22 16.76
CA PHE A 602 -13.22 27.88 15.37
C PHE A 602 -14.36 28.17 14.37
N THR A 603 -15.52 28.59 14.83
CA THR A 603 -16.66 29.02 14.01
C THR A 603 -16.90 30.51 14.20
N ALA A 604 -16.88 31.29 13.13
CA ALA A 604 -17.02 32.75 13.20
C ALA A 604 -18.40 33.20 13.78
N LYS A 605 -19.44 32.44 13.46
CA LYS A 605 -20.80 32.68 13.97
C LYS A 605 -21.55 31.36 14.07
N LEU A 606 -21.92 30.99 15.27
CA LEU A 606 -22.71 29.79 15.55
C LEU A 606 -24.20 30.02 15.23
N ARG A 607 -24.89 28.96 14.82
CA ARG A 607 -26.31 28.96 14.48
C ARG A 607 -26.98 27.70 15.05
N PRO A 608 -28.29 27.72 15.29
CA PRO A 608 -29.06 26.49 15.47
C PRO A 608 -28.85 25.54 14.28
N GLY A 609 -28.61 24.25 14.56
CA GLY A 609 -28.27 23.26 13.56
C GLY A 609 -26.76 23.00 13.38
N ASP A 610 -25.88 23.89 13.89
CA ASP A 610 -24.44 23.62 13.96
C ASP A 610 -24.18 22.53 15.00
N ILE A 611 -23.04 21.83 14.87
CA ILE A 611 -22.65 20.78 15.81
C ILE A 611 -22.18 21.42 17.13
N LYS A 612 -22.82 21.04 18.25
CA LYS A 612 -22.34 21.31 19.59
C LYS A 612 -21.36 20.22 20.01
N TYR A 613 -20.15 20.63 20.38
CA TYR A 613 -19.11 19.70 20.80
C TYR A 613 -18.99 19.62 22.32
N VAL A 614 -18.46 18.48 22.80
CA VAL A 614 -18.20 18.23 24.21
C VAL A 614 -16.94 18.98 24.64
N ASP A 615 -17.03 19.78 25.71
CA ASP A 615 -15.88 20.32 26.42
C ASP A 615 -15.25 19.19 27.27
N VAL A 616 -14.15 18.62 26.77
CA VAL A 616 -13.53 17.42 27.36
C VAL A 616 -12.73 17.75 28.61
N ASN A 617 -12.14 18.95 28.70
CA ASN A 617 -11.31 19.40 29.80
C ASN A 617 -12.06 20.29 30.79
N GLN A 618 -13.32 20.66 30.48
CA GLN A 618 -14.25 21.48 31.31
C GLN A 618 -13.69 22.88 31.63
N ASP A 619 -12.95 23.49 30.71
CA ASP A 619 -12.41 24.83 30.85
C ASP A 619 -13.33 25.93 30.28
N GLY A 620 -14.49 25.55 29.73
CA GLY A 620 -15.48 26.45 29.12
C GLY A 620 -15.20 26.80 27.67
N LYS A 621 -14.26 26.12 27.03
CA LYS A 621 -13.92 26.28 25.60
C LYS A 621 -13.79 24.95 24.89
N ILE A 622 -14.10 24.98 23.61
CA ILE A 622 -13.84 23.86 22.71
C ILE A 622 -12.59 24.18 21.89
N ASP A 623 -11.46 23.51 22.19
CA ASP A 623 -10.16 23.78 21.58
C ASP A 623 -9.34 22.49 21.28
#